data_d8966b7aa889dd029f9e451b9828fadf
#
_entry.id   d8966b7aa889dd029f9e451b9828fadf
#
_cell.length_a   1.000
_cell.length_b   1.000
_cell.length_c   1.000
_cell.angle_alpha   90.00
_cell.angle_beta   90.00
_cell.angle_gamma   90.00
#
_symmetry.space_group_name_H-M   'P 1'
#
loop_
_entity.id
_entity.type
_entity.pdbx_description
1 polymer ?
#
loop_
_entity_poly.entity_id
_entity_poly.type
_entity_poly.pdbx_seq_one_letter_code
_entity_poly.pdbx_strand_id
1 'polypeptide(L)'
;ACLVGSEMCIRDRVTAIRKQLGDTYEVDTVHKFQGREQDAIILTSVDNVITDFVDDPHMLNVAVSRAVHSLAVVTSQDPRNDQTNYGDLTRYIEYNNFEVIQSQVYSVFDMLYHGYAEQRRAYLQKHKRVSEYDSENLMYSVIQEVLAEEAFSSIGCAVHVSLATLVKNYKSLTEGERQYARNPLTHVDFLLFNQMDKQPVLAIEVDGTGFHEAGSKQAERDIKKNSILEKCAVPLLRLRTDGSGEKEKIRNALKRE
;
A
#
# COMPACT_ATOMS: atom_id res chain seq x y z
N ALA A 1 -18.50 6.18 6.33
CA ALA A 1 -17.72 6.68 5.19
C ALA A 1 -18.52 6.54 3.89
N CYS A 2 -18.56 7.59 3.12
CA CYS A 2 -19.30 7.68 1.86
C CYS A 2 -18.30 7.67 0.69
N LEU A 3 -18.47 6.77 -0.27
CA LEU A 3 -17.51 6.51 -1.34
C LEU A 3 -18.11 6.87 -2.71
N VAL A 4 -17.32 7.54 -3.54
CA VAL A 4 -17.65 7.94 -4.90
C VAL A 4 -16.54 7.49 -5.85
N GLY A 5 -16.88 6.84 -6.97
CA GLY A 5 -15.94 6.32 -7.97
C GLY A 5 -16.61 5.31 -8.90
N SER A 6 -15.86 4.61 -9.76
CA SER A 6 -16.44 3.58 -10.63
C SER A 6 -17.05 2.43 -9.82
N GLU A 7 -18.22 1.91 -10.22
CA GLU A 7 -19.01 0.95 -9.40
C GLU A 7 -18.22 -0.29 -8.92
N MET A 8 -17.31 -0.79 -9.72
CA MET A 8 -16.54 -1.99 -9.37
C MET A 8 -15.46 -1.69 -8.33
N CYS A 9 -14.73 -0.58 -8.49
CA CYS A 9 -13.71 -0.14 -7.53
C CYS A 9 -14.32 0.28 -6.19
N ILE A 10 -15.53 0.86 -6.20
CA ILE A 10 -16.24 1.27 -4.98
C ILE A 10 -16.57 0.06 -4.10
N ARG A 11 -17.14 -1.00 -4.66
CA ARG A 11 -17.52 -2.19 -3.88
C ARG A 11 -16.34 -2.84 -3.20
N ASP A 12 -15.23 -2.95 -3.91
CA ASP A 12 -14.00 -3.53 -3.35
C ASP A 12 -13.46 -2.67 -2.20
N ARG A 13 -13.49 -1.35 -2.36
CA ARG A 13 -13.05 -0.43 -1.31
C ARG A 13 -14.00 -0.41 -0.10
N VAL A 14 -15.31 -0.42 -0.31
CA VAL A 14 -16.29 -0.57 0.77
C VAL A 14 -16.00 -1.86 1.56
N THR A 15 -15.78 -2.96 0.87
CA THR A 15 -15.47 -4.25 1.49
C THR A 15 -14.15 -4.20 2.27
N ALA A 16 -13.11 -3.59 1.70
CA ALA A 16 -11.81 -3.44 2.34
C ALA A 16 -11.88 -2.57 3.61
N ILE A 17 -12.58 -1.45 3.55
CA ILE A 17 -12.74 -0.54 4.70
C ILE A 17 -13.57 -1.22 5.79
N ARG A 18 -14.68 -1.87 5.46
CA ARG A 18 -15.49 -2.63 6.43
C ARG A 18 -14.68 -3.72 7.13
N LYS A 19 -13.82 -4.41 6.39
CA LYS A 19 -12.96 -5.44 6.97
C LYS A 19 -11.97 -4.86 8.01
N GLN A 20 -11.52 -3.63 7.82
CA GLN A 20 -10.57 -2.98 8.74
C GLN A 20 -11.26 -2.31 9.92
N LEU A 21 -12.40 -1.65 9.71
CA LEU A 21 -13.10 -0.89 10.73
C LEU A 21 -14.12 -1.73 11.52
N GLY A 22 -14.45 -2.94 11.04
CA GLY A 22 -15.52 -3.76 11.61
C GLY A 22 -16.89 -3.10 11.48
N ASP A 23 -17.83 -3.52 12.31
CA ASP A 23 -19.22 -3.02 12.31
C ASP A 23 -19.41 -1.72 13.10
N THR A 24 -18.32 -1.11 13.59
CA THR A 24 -18.38 0.12 14.41
C THR A 24 -18.80 1.33 13.57
N TYR A 25 -18.47 1.34 12.29
CA TYR A 25 -18.75 2.45 11.39
C TYR A 25 -19.57 2.00 10.18
N GLU A 26 -20.56 2.81 9.80
CA GLU A 26 -21.30 2.58 8.58
C GLU A 26 -20.46 3.03 7.37
N VAL A 27 -20.19 2.12 6.44
CA VAL A 27 -19.39 2.37 5.24
C VAL A 27 -20.19 1.92 4.02
N ASP A 28 -20.53 2.83 3.12
CA ASP A 28 -21.26 2.48 1.89
C ASP A 28 -21.06 3.54 0.79
N THR A 29 -21.74 3.35 -0.34
CA THR A 29 -21.78 4.31 -1.44
C THR A 29 -22.71 5.48 -1.10
N VAL A 30 -22.51 6.65 -1.75
CA VAL A 30 -23.37 7.84 -1.58
C VAL A 30 -24.85 7.53 -1.79
N HIS A 31 -25.17 6.69 -2.78
CA HIS A 31 -26.57 6.34 -3.09
C HIS A 31 -27.28 5.62 -1.93
N LYS A 32 -26.55 4.82 -1.15
CA LYS A 32 -27.14 4.11 -0.02
C LYS A 32 -27.31 4.98 1.23
N PHE A 33 -26.64 6.13 1.28
CA PHE A 33 -26.86 7.14 2.32
C PHE A 33 -28.02 8.09 1.99
N GLN A 34 -28.65 7.96 0.82
CA GLN A 34 -29.80 8.78 0.47
C GLN A 34 -30.95 8.62 1.49
N GLY A 35 -31.39 9.74 2.08
CA GLY A 35 -32.43 9.74 3.12
C GLY A 35 -31.95 9.41 4.55
N ARG A 36 -30.64 9.22 4.78
CA ARG A 36 -30.07 8.99 6.10
C ARG A 36 -29.13 10.12 6.48
N GLU A 37 -29.36 10.71 7.63
CA GLU A 37 -28.46 11.72 8.21
C GLU A 37 -27.53 11.08 9.22
N GLN A 38 -26.30 11.59 9.31
CA GLN A 38 -25.27 11.15 10.25
C GLN A 38 -24.61 12.35 10.89
N ASP A 39 -24.21 12.23 12.15
CA ASP A 39 -23.53 13.31 12.88
C ASP A 39 -22.24 13.76 12.17
N ALA A 40 -21.49 12.81 11.66
CA ALA A 40 -20.25 13.03 10.93
C ALA A 40 -20.17 12.17 9.67
N ILE A 41 -19.75 12.76 8.57
CA ILE A 41 -19.51 12.06 7.31
C ILE A 41 -18.08 12.26 6.86
N ILE A 42 -17.44 11.16 6.45
CA ILE A 42 -16.18 11.18 5.71
C ILE A 42 -16.50 10.83 4.25
N LEU A 43 -16.38 11.82 3.36
CA LEU A 43 -16.53 11.67 1.92
C LEU A 43 -15.15 11.42 1.30
N THR A 44 -14.98 10.34 0.57
CA THR A 44 -13.74 10.07 -0.15
C THR A 44 -14.01 9.68 -1.60
N SER A 45 -13.26 10.30 -2.53
CA SER A 45 -13.18 9.83 -3.90
C SER A 45 -12.35 8.56 -3.97
N VAL A 46 -12.81 7.58 -4.76
CA VAL A 46 -12.05 6.34 -5.00
C VAL A 46 -11.02 6.56 -6.10
N ASP A 47 -11.38 7.37 -7.09
CA ASP A 47 -10.54 7.68 -8.23
C ASP A 47 -9.60 8.85 -7.93
N ASN A 48 -8.38 8.75 -8.45
CA ASN A 48 -7.39 9.82 -8.31
C ASN A 48 -7.62 10.97 -9.31
N VAL A 49 -8.50 10.77 -10.26
CA VAL A 49 -8.94 11.77 -11.23
C VAL A 49 -10.44 12.02 -11.02
N ILE A 50 -10.82 13.26 -10.91
CA ILE A 50 -12.24 13.63 -10.82
C ILE A 50 -12.88 13.38 -12.18
N THR A 51 -13.67 12.32 -12.27
CA THR A 51 -14.45 11.93 -13.44
C THR A 51 -15.84 12.55 -13.38
N ASP A 52 -16.56 12.62 -14.50
CA ASP A 52 -17.94 13.11 -14.56
C ASP A 52 -18.86 12.39 -13.57
N PHE A 53 -18.57 11.13 -13.26
CA PHE A 53 -19.31 10.35 -12.27
C PHE A 53 -19.05 10.82 -10.83
N VAL A 54 -17.81 11.16 -10.49
CA VAL A 54 -17.44 11.71 -9.17
C VAL A 54 -17.93 13.16 -9.03
N ASP A 55 -17.97 13.90 -10.14
CA ASP A 55 -18.32 15.30 -10.19
C ASP A 55 -19.84 15.56 -10.35
N ASP A 56 -20.66 14.51 -10.26
CA ASP A 56 -22.12 14.66 -10.34
C ASP A 56 -22.64 15.56 -9.20
N PRO A 57 -23.22 16.74 -9.51
CA PRO A 57 -23.66 17.68 -8.49
C PRO A 57 -24.79 17.12 -7.62
N HIS A 58 -25.61 16.23 -8.14
CA HIS A 58 -26.68 15.59 -7.35
C HIS A 58 -26.09 14.65 -6.30
N MET A 59 -25.07 13.91 -6.68
CA MET A 59 -24.38 12.99 -5.79
C MET A 59 -23.59 13.74 -4.70
N LEU A 60 -22.89 14.81 -5.06
CA LEU A 60 -22.19 15.67 -4.11
C LEU A 60 -23.18 16.34 -3.14
N ASN A 61 -24.31 16.84 -3.62
CA ASN A 61 -25.36 17.42 -2.77
C ASN A 61 -25.93 16.38 -1.78
N VAL A 62 -26.16 15.14 -2.21
CA VAL A 62 -26.57 14.08 -1.31
C VAL A 62 -25.52 13.86 -0.25
N ALA A 63 -24.25 13.71 -0.61
CA ALA A 63 -23.17 13.45 0.34
C ALA A 63 -23.03 14.59 1.38
N VAL A 64 -22.97 15.84 0.92
CA VAL A 64 -22.81 17.01 1.78
C VAL A 64 -24.01 17.20 2.72
N SER A 65 -25.23 17.04 2.19
CA SER A 65 -26.47 17.26 2.97
C SER A 65 -26.77 16.15 3.99
N ARG A 66 -26.01 15.08 4.02
CA ARG A 66 -26.17 13.99 5.03
C ARG A 66 -25.43 14.27 6.32
N ALA A 67 -24.44 15.17 6.32
CA ALA A 67 -23.69 15.52 7.51
C ALA A 67 -24.47 16.53 8.36
N VAL A 68 -24.78 16.18 9.61
CA VAL A 68 -25.49 17.06 10.56
C VAL A 68 -24.50 18.01 11.24
N HIS A 69 -23.37 17.51 11.67
CA HIS A 69 -22.40 18.30 12.45
C HIS A 69 -21.05 18.47 11.74
N SER A 70 -20.54 17.46 11.07
CA SER A 70 -19.23 17.55 10.45
C SER A 70 -19.13 16.78 9.14
N LEU A 71 -18.42 17.36 8.18
CA LEU A 71 -18.06 16.76 6.90
C LEU A 71 -16.55 16.83 6.75
N ALA A 72 -15.90 15.68 6.55
CA ALA A 72 -14.51 15.59 6.14
C ALA A 72 -14.43 15.09 4.70
N VAL A 73 -13.72 15.81 3.84
CA VAL A 73 -13.50 15.45 2.43
C VAL A 73 -12.06 14.95 2.29
N VAL A 74 -11.91 13.71 1.83
CA VAL A 74 -10.60 13.08 1.61
C VAL A 74 -10.37 12.93 0.12
N THR A 75 -9.32 13.55 -0.38
CA THR A 75 -8.95 13.53 -1.80
C THR A 75 -7.47 13.24 -1.98
N SER A 76 -7.10 12.56 -3.08
CA SER A 76 -5.71 12.20 -3.39
C SER A 76 -4.96 13.33 -4.11
N GLN A 77 -5.67 14.26 -4.72
CA GLN A 77 -5.12 15.41 -5.42
C GLN A 77 -5.75 16.69 -4.86
N ASP A 78 -5.12 17.82 -5.15
CA ASP A 78 -5.68 19.12 -4.83
C ASP A 78 -6.64 19.56 -5.95
N PRO A 79 -7.97 19.36 -5.78
CA PRO A 79 -8.95 19.66 -6.81
C PRO A 79 -9.29 21.16 -6.92
N ARG A 80 -8.66 22.02 -6.08
CA ARG A 80 -8.97 23.46 -6.02
C ARG A 80 -8.70 24.20 -7.34
N ASN A 81 -7.81 23.67 -8.17
CA ASN A 81 -7.49 24.23 -9.48
C ASN A 81 -8.41 23.70 -10.60
N ASP A 82 -9.24 22.71 -10.32
CA ASP A 82 -10.12 22.11 -11.29
C ASP A 82 -11.43 22.88 -11.40
N GLN A 83 -11.93 23.06 -12.63
CA GLN A 83 -13.25 23.64 -12.88
C GLN A 83 -14.34 22.57 -12.74
N THR A 84 -14.44 21.97 -11.55
CA THR A 84 -15.34 20.88 -11.22
C THR A 84 -16.17 21.24 -10.00
N ASN A 85 -17.35 20.61 -9.84
CA ASN A 85 -18.18 20.76 -8.65
C ASN A 85 -17.45 20.31 -7.38
N TYR A 86 -16.62 19.27 -7.51
CA TYR A 86 -15.76 18.80 -6.41
C TYR A 86 -14.69 19.84 -6.06
N GLY A 87 -14.12 20.51 -7.06
CA GLY A 87 -13.22 21.66 -6.87
C GLY A 87 -13.90 22.83 -6.20
N ASP A 88 -15.16 23.14 -6.57
CA ASP A 88 -15.97 24.18 -5.92
C ASP A 88 -16.22 23.87 -4.44
N LEU A 89 -16.53 22.61 -4.10
CA LEU A 89 -16.71 22.17 -2.72
C LEU A 89 -15.42 22.37 -1.90
N THR A 90 -14.27 22.01 -2.44
CA THR A 90 -12.99 22.17 -1.72
C THR A 90 -12.59 23.64 -1.59
N ARG A 91 -12.82 24.48 -2.60
CA ARG A 91 -12.64 25.94 -2.52
C ARG A 91 -13.56 26.57 -1.48
N TYR A 92 -14.82 26.10 -1.39
CA TYR A 92 -15.77 26.57 -0.37
C TYR A 92 -15.29 26.24 1.04
N ILE A 93 -14.77 25.04 1.26
CA ILE A 93 -14.20 24.61 2.56
C ILE A 93 -13.05 25.55 2.96
N GLU A 94 -12.12 25.81 2.04
CA GLU A 94 -10.97 26.68 2.30
C GLU A 94 -11.40 28.16 2.52
N TYR A 95 -12.30 28.67 1.69
CA TYR A 95 -12.80 30.06 1.79
C TYR A 95 -13.43 30.35 3.16
N ASN A 96 -14.09 29.37 3.78
CA ASN A 96 -14.69 29.50 5.09
C ASN A 96 -13.72 29.22 6.24
N ASN A 97 -12.42 29.13 5.97
CA ASN A 97 -11.36 28.87 6.93
C ASN A 97 -11.54 27.56 7.71
N PHE A 98 -12.15 26.55 7.12
CA PHE A 98 -12.15 25.23 7.69
C PHE A 98 -10.76 24.58 7.55
N GLU A 99 -10.47 23.66 8.44
CA GLU A 99 -9.16 23.02 8.51
C GLU A 99 -8.85 22.22 7.22
N VAL A 100 -7.69 22.47 6.62
CA VAL A 100 -7.14 21.70 5.50
C VAL A 100 -5.88 20.99 5.97
N ILE A 101 -5.95 19.67 6.06
CA ILE A 101 -4.85 18.84 6.55
C ILE A 101 -4.21 18.11 5.36
N GLN A 102 -2.92 18.30 5.18
CA GLN A 102 -2.15 17.46 4.27
C GLN A 102 -1.80 16.14 4.97
N SER A 103 -2.34 15.04 4.45
CA SER A 103 -2.05 13.71 4.98
C SER A 103 -0.57 13.39 4.78
N GLN A 104 0.09 12.89 5.84
CA GLN A 104 1.44 12.34 5.77
C GLN A 104 1.44 10.83 5.44
N VAL A 105 0.26 10.24 5.33
CA VAL A 105 0.09 8.84 4.94
C VAL A 105 0.12 8.76 3.43
N TYR A 106 1.22 8.24 2.90
CA TYR A 106 1.39 8.01 1.46
C TYR A 106 2.02 6.63 1.23
N SER A 107 1.80 6.10 0.04
CA SER A 107 2.40 4.85 -0.41
C SER A 107 3.11 5.06 -1.74
N VAL A 108 4.30 4.49 -1.90
CA VAL A 108 4.97 4.43 -3.20
C VAL A 108 4.15 3.61 -4.21
N PHE A 109 3.33 2.69 -3.71
CA PHE A 109 2.48 1.83 -4.53
C PHE A 109 1.29 2.58 -5.15
N ASP A 110 0.94 3.79 -4.67
CA ASP A 110 -0.06 4.63 -5.34
C ASP A 110 0.32 4.91 -6.79
N MET A 111 1.62 4.93 -7.11
CA MET A 111 2.11 5.05 -8.48
C MET A 111 1.76 3.87 -9.39
N LEU A 112 1.32 2.73 -8.85
CA LEU A 112 0.86 1.59 -9.64
C LEU A 112 -0.53 1.80 -10.24
N TYR A 113 -1.33 2.69 -9.68
CA TYR A 113 -2.65 2.99 -10.22
C TYR A 113 -2.56 3.67 -11.59
N HIS A 114 -3.56 3.41 -12.44
CA HIS A 114 -3.58 3.89 -13.84
C HIS A 114 -3.43 5.42 -13.93
N GLY A 115 -4.08 6.17 -13.02
CA GLY A 115 -4.02 7.62 -12.98
C GLY A 115 -2.62 8.21 -12.79
N TYR A 116 -1.65 7.42 -12.31
CA TYR A 116 -0.26 7.83 -12.12
C TYR A 116 0.73 7.20 -13.12
N ALA A 117 0.26 6.68 -14.24
CA ALA A 117 1.11 5.97 -15.20
C ALA A 117 2.27 6.84 -15.75
N GLU A 118 2.03 8.13 -15.97
CA GLU A 118 3.09 9.05 -16.43
C GLU A 118 4.07 9.38 -15.32
N GLN A 119 3.58 9.67 -14.12
CA GLN A 119 4.40 9.94 -12.94
C GLN A 119 5.26 8.71 -12.60
N ARG A 120 4.68 7.51 -12.63
CA ARG A 120 5.40 6.25 -12.46
C ARG A 120 6.51 6.10 -13.48
N ARG A 121 6.22 6.34 -14.76
CA ARG A 121 7.22 6.24 -15.84
C ARG A 121 8.36 7.21 -15.62
N ALA A 122 8.05 8.48 -15.31
CA ALA A 122 9.04 9.51 -15.03
C ALA A 122 9.88 9.19 -13.78
N TYR A 123 9.25 8.64 -12.74
CA TYR A 123 9.92 8.22 -11.52
C TYR A 123 10.88 7.06 -11.79
N LEU A 124 10.42 5.99 -12.43
CA LEU A 124 11.21 4.81 -12.72
C LEU A 124 12.36 5.07 -13.71
N GLN A 125 12.24 6.07 -14.58
CA GLN A 125 13.34 6.50 -15.45
C GLN A 125 14.54 7.11 -14.67
N LYS A 126 14.27 7.69 -13.51
CA LYS A 126 15.29 8.31 -12.65
C LYS A 126 15.92 7.33 -11.66
N HIS A 127 15.36 6.15 -11.52
CA HIS A 127 15.79 5.15 -10.55
C HIS A 127 16.29 3.88 -11.25
N LYS A 128 17.18 3.15 -10.56
CA LYS A 128 17.71 1.89 -11.09
C LYS A 128 16.60 0.84 -11.17
N ARG A 129 16.39 0.29 -12.34
CA ARG A 129 15.48 -0.85 -12.53
C ARG A 129 16.18 -2.14 -12.10
N VAL A 130 15.55 -2.92 -11.24
CA VAL A 130 16.08 -4.17 -10.65
C VAL A 130 15.20 -5.38 -10.91
N SER A 131 13.96 -5.16 -11.37
CA SER A 131 12.97 -6.19 -11.64
C SER A 131 12.15 -5.89 -12.90
N GLU A 132 11.44 -6.90 -13.41
CA GLU A 132 10.42 -6.74 -14.44
C GLU A 132 9.15 -6.08 -13.87
N TYR A 133 8.90 -6.21 -12.56
CA TYR A 133 7.73 -5.69 -11.87
C TYR A 133 7.95 -4.27 -11.37
N ASP A 134 7.04 -3.37 -11.74
CA ASP A 134 7.09 -1.97 -11.31
C ASP A 134 6.97 -1.82 -9.77
N SER A 135 6.18 -2.69 -9.10
CA SER A 135 6.04 -2.71 -7.65
C SER A 135 7.37 -2.93 -6.94
N GLU A 136 8.17 -3.87 -7.42
CA GLU A 136 9.50 -4.13 -6.86
C GLU A 136 10.47 -3.00 -7.16
N ASN A 137 10.42 -2.39 -8.37
CA ASN A 137 11.26 -1.25 -8.71
C ASN A 137 10.94 -0.02 -7.85
N LEU A 138 9.65 0.24 -7.57
CA LEU A 138 9.22 1.30 -6.65
C LEU A 138 9.71 1.01 -5.22
N MET A 139 9.55 -0.23 -4.75
CA MET A 139 10.01 -0.62 -3.42
C MET A 139 11.53 -0.53 -3.29
N TYR A 140 12.28 -0.92 -4.31
CA TYR A 140 13.73 -0.78 -4.32
C TYR A 140 14.17 0.66 -4.08
N SER A 141 13.52 1.64 -4.73
CA SER A 141 13.85 3.05 -4.50
C SER A 141 13.54 3.49 -3.06
N VAL A 142 12.44 3.04 -2.48
CA VAL A 142 12.11 3.32 -1.06
C VAL A 142 13.16 2.72 -0.12
N ILE A 143 13.59 1.47 -0.38
CA ILE A 143 14.66 0.83 0.39
C ILE A 143 15.95 1.65 0.29
N GLN A 144 16.35 2.08 -0.92
CA GLN A 144 17.56 2.88 -1.11
C GLN A 144 17.50 4.21 -0.36
N GLU A 145 16.34 4.87 -0.34
CA GLU A 145 16.15 6.12 0.42
C GLU A 145 16.30 5.89 1.93
N VAL A 146 15.77 4.79 2.48
CA VAL A 146 15.95 4.44 3.90
C VAL A 146 17.41 4.10 4.19
N LEU A 147 18.08 3.33 3.33
CA LEU A 147 19.48 2.93 3.53
C LEU A 147 20.47 4.10 3.34
N ALA A 148 20.05 5.19 2.71
CA ALA A 148 20.85 6.42 2.61
C ALA A 148 20.88 7.22 3.92
N GLU A 149 20.03 6.89 4.89
CA GLU A 149 20.04 7.49 6.23
C GLU A 149 21.30 7.03 6.99
N GLU A 150 21.95 7.96 7.70
CA GLU A 150 23.21 7.70 8.43
C GLU A 150 23.12 6.48 9.36
N ALA A 151 21.98 6.31 10.02
CA ALA A 151 21.71 5.20 10.94
C ALA A 151 21.77 3.81 10.28
N PHE A 152 21.58 3.72 8.96
CA PHE A 152 21.53 2.47 8.22
C PHE A 152 22.66 2.33 7.18
N SER A 153 23.64 3.18 7.21
CA SER A 153 24.75 3.24 6.23
C SER A 153 25.58 1.94 6.16
N SER A 154 25.58 1.12 7.21
CA SER A 154 26.24 -0.20 7.23
C SER A 154 25.43 -1.32 6.59
N ILE A 155 24.19 -1.06 6.18
CA ILE A 155 23.28 -2.06 5.60
C ILE A 155 23.29 -1.96 4.09
N GLY A 156 23.40 -3.10 3.42
CA GLY A 156 23.29 -3.24 1.97
C GLY A 156 21.96 -3.92 1.59
N CYS A 157 21.59 -3.81 0.31
CA CYS A 157 20.42 -4.45 -0.26
C CYS A 157 20.82 -5.33 -1.45
N ALA A 158 20.42 -6.60 -1.40
CA ALA A 158 20.47 -7.52 -2.53
C ALA A 158 19.05 -7.86 -2.98
N VAL A 159 18.87 -8.04 -4.31
CA VAL A 159 17.57 -8.34 -4.92
C VAL A 159 17.52 -9.79 -5.38
N HIS A 160 16.33 -10.40 -5.35
CA HIS A 160 16.06 -11.78 -5.81
C HIS A 160 17.03 -12.81 -5.24
N VAL A 161 17.25 -12.76 -3.92
CA VAL A 161 18.19 -13.68 -3.25
C VAL A 161 17.52 -15.04 -3.09
N SER A 162 18.15 -16.09 -3.66
CA SER A 162 17.65 -17.45 -3.55
C SER A 162 17.56 -17.92 -2.10
N LEU A 163 16.47 -18.58 -1.73
CA LEU A 163 16.32 -19.19 -0.40
C LEU A 163 17.42 -20.21 -0.08
N ALA A 164 17.92 -20.91 -1.11
CA ALA A 164 19.02 -21.85 -0.95
C ALA A 164 20.28 -21.20 -0.35
N THR A 165 20.52 -19.92 -0.65
CA THR A 165 21.67 -19.15 -0.14
C THR A 165 21.53 -18.83 1.35
N LEU A 166 20.28 -18.66 1.81
CA LEU A 166 19.99 -18.32 3.20
C LEU A 166 19.99 -19.53 4.14
N VAL A 167 19.74 -20.73 3.61
CA VAL A 167 19.67 -21.94 4.41
C VAL A 167 21.06 -22.45 4.77
N LYS A 168 21.50 -22.20 6.00
CA LYS A 168 22.77 -22.72 6.55
C LYS A 168 22.66 -24.18 6.98
N ASN A 169 21.49 -24.62 7.43
CA ASN A 169 21.28 -25.98 7.95
C ASN A 169 20.01 -26.61 7.39
N TYR A 170 20.15 -27.44 6.37
CA TYR A 170 19.03 -28.15 5.74
C TYR A 170 18.40 -29.23 6.64
N LYS A 171 19.06 -29.63 7.73
CA LYS A 171 18.55 -30.68 8.65
C LYS A 171 17.36 -30.13 9.48
N SER A 172 17.28 -28.83 9.72
CA SER A 172 16.17 -28.20 10.44
C SER A 172 14.89 -28.08 9.62
N LEU A 173 14.96 -28.28 8.30
CA LEU A 173 13.84 -28.15 7.38
C LEU A 173 13.12 -29.49 7.19
N THR A 174 11.80 -29.45 7.01
CA THR A 174 11.02 -30.58 6.53
C THR A 174 11.37 -30.92 5.08
N GLU A 175 10.99 -32.11 4.60
CA GLU A 175 11.28 -32.50 3.22
C GLU A 175 10.65 -31.55 2.18
N GLY A 176 9.40 -31.13 2.42
CA GLY A 176 8.73 -30.15 1.54
C GLY A 176 9.40 -28.78 1.54
N GLU A 177 9.91 -28.32 2.68
CA GLU A 177 10.68 -27.07 2.78
C GLU A 177 12.04 -27.19 2.09
N ARG A 178 12.73 -28.33 2.20
CA ARG A 178 13.99 -28.58 1.51
C ARG A 178 13.86 -28.52 0.00
N GLN A 179 12.82 -29.17 -0.54
CA GLN A 179 12.53 -29.12 -1.97
C GLN A 179 12.21 -27.70 -2.41
N TYR A 180 11.39 -26.97 -1.63
CA TYR A 180 11.03 -25.60 -1.91
C TYR A 180 12.25 -24.67 -1.87
N ALA A 181 13.11 -24.75 -0.84
CA ALA A 181 14.29 -23.92 -0.72
C ALA A 181 15.35 -24.19 -1.80
N ARG A 182 15.46 -25.45 -2.29
CA ARG A 182 16.39 -25.84 -3.37
C ARG A 182 15.91 -25.45 -4.76
N ASN A 183 14.64 -25.07 -4.92
CA ASN A 183 14.13 -24.64 -6.21
C ASN A 183 14.80 -23.31 -6.60
N PRO A 184 15.50 -23.20 -7.74
CA PRO A 184 16.21 -22.00 -8.14
C PRO A 184 15.28 -20.80 -8.40
N LEU A 185 13.99 -21.04 -8.62
CA LEU A 185 12.98 -20.00 -8.81
C LEU A 185 12.45 -19.43 -7.48
N THR A 186 12.87 -19.99 -6.33
CA THR A 186 12.42 -19.54 -5.04
C THR A 186 13.42 -18.55 -4.44
N HIS A 187 13.01 -17.31 -4.31
CA HIS A 187 13.83 -16.22 -3.81
C HIS A 187 13.01 -15.31 -2.89
N VAL A 188 13.71 -14.47 -2.12
CA VAL A 188 13.14 -13.29 -1.49
C VAL A 188 13.32 -12.09 -2.42
N ASP A 189 12.36 -11.16 -2.45
CA ASP A 189 12.42 -10.01 -3.36
C ASP A 189 13.61 -9.12 -2.99
N PHE A 190 13.76 -8.82 -1.70
CA PHE A 190 14.91 -8.05 -1.20
C PHE A 190 15.46 -8.67 0.06
N LEU A 191 16.80 -8.70 0.16
CA LEU A 191 17.51 -9.06 1.37
C LEU A 191 18.37 -7.89 1.82
N LEU A 192 18.09 -7.35 2.98
CA LEU A 192 18.95 -6.39 3.66
C LEU A 192 19.97 -7.17 4.48
N PHE A 193 21.23 -6.79 4.37
CA PHE A 193 22.35 -7.48 5.02
C PHE A 193 23.38 -6.48 5.53
N ASN A 194 24.09 -6.84 6.59
CA ASN A 194 25.21 -6.04 7.06
C ASN A 194 26.37 -6.11 6.06
N GLN A 195 26.88 -4.96 5.63
CA GLN A 195 27.93 -4.87 4.60
C GLN A 195 29.27 -5.42 5.05
N MET A 196 29.56 -5.45 6.36
CA MET A 196 30.84 -5.92 6.89
C MET A 196 30.94 -7.45 6.94
N ASP A 197 29.96 -8.10 7.58
CA ASP A 197 29.99 -9.56 7.81
C ASP A 197 29.07 -10.35 6.89
N LYS A 198 28.31 -9.65 6.03
CA LYS A 198 27.35 -10.23 5.08
C LYS A 198 26.20 -11.02 5.74
N GLN A 199 25.96 -10.83 7.05
CA GLN A 199 24.85 -11.49 7.71
C GLN A 199 23.51 -10.88 7.24
N PRO A 200 22.47 -11.72 6.99
CA PRO A 200 21.12 -11.25 6.75
C PRO A 200 20.59 -10.47 7.95
N VAL A 201 19.96 -9.33 7.69
CA VAL A 201 19.32 -8.48 8.70
C VAL A 201 17.81 -8.56 8.54
N LEU A 202 17.29 -8.36 7.33
CA LEU A 202 15.85 -8.33 7.06
C LEU A 202 15.57 -8.80 5.64
N ALA A 203 14.64 -9.74 5.48
CA ALA A 203 14.03 -10.06 4.19
C ALA A 203 12.78 -9.19 3.98
N ILE A 204 12.57 -8.68 2.78
CA ILE A 204 11.38 -7.91 2.40
C ILE A 204 10.73 -8.58 1.20
N GLU A 205 9.40 -8.78 1.28
CA GLU A 205 8.54 -9.28 0.21
C GLU A 205 7.52 -8.21 -0.17
N VAL A 206 7.24 -8.08 -1.46
CA VAL A 206 6.22 -7.17 -2.01
C VAL A 206 5.02 -7.99 -2.47
N ASP A 207 3.97 -7.95 -1.67
CA ASP A 207 2.77 -8.75 -1.93
C ASP A 207 1.75 -7.94 -2.76
N GLY A 208 1.40 -8.42 -3.96
CA GLY A 208 0.34 -7.87 -4.79
C GLY A 208 -1.07 -8.16 -4.24
N THR A 209 -2.05 -7.34 -4.62
CA THR A 209 -3.45 -7.41 -4.11
C THR A 209 -4.27 -8.61 -4.59
N GLY A 210 -3.81 -9.36 -5.59
CA GLY A 210 -4.63 -10.33 -6.34
C GLY A 210 -4.59 -11.78 -5.87
N PHE A 211 -3.90 -12.17 -4.77
CA PHE A 211 -3.54 -13.59 -4.56
C PHE A 211 -3.80 -14.17 -3.18
N HIS A 212 -4.67 -13.61 -2.36
CA HIS A 212 -4.88 -14.07 -0.97
C HIS A 212 -6.19 -14.83 -0.74
N GLU A 213 -6.63 -15.67 -1.66
CA GLU A 213 -7.64 -16.67 -1.32
C GLU A 213 -7.00 -17.73 -0.42
N ALA A 214 -7.55 -17.88 0.79
CA ALA A 214 -7.14 -18.93 1.71
C ALA A 214 -7.30 -20.31 1.05
N GLY A 215 -6.18 -21.08 0.96
CA GLY A 215 -6.13 -22.38 0.30
C GLY A 215 -5.57 -22.34 -1.14
N SER A 216 -5.13 -21.18 -1.63
CA SER A 216 -4.43 -21.10 -2.91
C SER A 216 -3.03 -21.72 -2.81
N LYS A 217 -2.51 -22.25 -3.96
CA LYS A 217 -1.12 -22.72 -4.04
C LYS A 217 -0.09 -21.65 -3.63
N GLN A 218 -0.45 -20.38 -3.77
CA GLN A 218 0.39 -19.26 -3.38
C GLN A 218 0.44 -19.14 -1.84
N ALA A 219 -0.70 -19.26 -1.16
CA ALA A 219 -0.73 -19.23 0.31
C ALA A 219 0.13 -20.35 0.94
N GLU A 220 0.12 -21.56 0.34
CA GLU A 220 1.00 -22.66 0.79
C GLU A 220 2.48 -22.34 0.58
N ARG A 221 2.84 -21.69 -0.52
CA ARG A 221 4.21 -21.26 -0.80
C ARG A 221 4.67 -20.20 0.19
N ASP A 222 3.80 -19.25 0.52
CA ASP A 222 4.09 -18.18 1.48
C ASP A 222 4.30 -18.73 2.89
N ILE A 223 3.47 -19.69 3.32
CA ILE A 223 3.67 -20.40 4.59
C ILE A 223 5.01 -21.10 4.63
N LYS A 224 5.40 -21.81 3.57
CA LYS A 224 6.72 -22.50 3.50
C LYS A 224 7.86 -21.50 3.54
N LYS A 225 7.77 -20.39 2.76
CA LYS A 225 8.78 -19.34 2.75
C LYS A 225 8.97 -18.73 4.13
N ASN A 226 7.85 -18.37 4.81
CA ASN A 226 7.88 -17.80 6.16
C ASN A 226 8.56 -18.77 7.16
N SER A 227 8.17 -20.06 7.16
CA SER A 227 8.75 -21.08 8.04
C SER A 227 10.26 -21.29 7.79
N ILE A 228 10.69 -21.24 6.53
CA ILE A 228 12.12 -21.38 6.19
C ILE A 228 12.92 -20.20 6.71
N LEU A 229 12.45 -18.96 6.49
CA LEU A 229 13.12 -17.74 6.94
C LEU A 229 13.20 -17.68 8.47
N GLU A 230 12.14 -18.06 9.18
CA GLU A 230 12.12 -18.18 10.63
C GLU A 230 13.17 -19.17 11.12
N LYS A 231 13.25 -20.37 10.52
CA LYS A 231 14.27 -21.38 10.85
C LYS A 231 15.71 -20.95 10.52
N CYS A 232 15.85 -20.01 9.58
CA CYS A 232 17.13 -19.39 9.24
C CYS A 232 17.47 -18.19 10.14
N ALA A 233 16.59 -17.83 11.09
CA ALA A 233 16.69 -16.63 11.91
C ALA A 233 16.82 -15.34 11.07
N VAL A 234 16.09 -15.27 9.94
CA VAL A 234 16.01 -14.09 9.09
C VAL A 234 14.64 -13.46 9.27
N PRO A 235 14.54 -12.27 9.90
CA PRO A 235 13.27 -11.55 10.00
C PRO A 235 12.65 -11.28 8.62
N LEU A 236 11.33 -11.35 8.52
CA LEU A 236 10.60 -11.12 7.29
C LEU A 236 9.62 -9.96 7.45
N LEU A 237 9.69 -8.99 6.55
CA LEU A 237 8.73 -7.91 6.41
C LEU A 237 7.96 -8.08 5.09
N ARG A 238 6.64 -8.21 5.18
CA ARG A 238 5.76 -8.23 4.01
C ARG A 238 5.11 -6.87 3.83
N LEU A 239 5.25 -6.33 2.62
CA LEU A 239 4.69 -5.03 2.24
C LEU A 239 3.69 -5.22 1.10
N ARG A 240 2.43 -4.99 1.42
CA ARG A 240 1.33 -5.13 0.45
C ARG A 240 1.26 -3.90 -0.44
N THR A 241 0.96 -4.11 -1.73
CA THR A 241 0.80 -3.01 -2.71
C THR A 241 -0.45 -2.16 -2.51
N ASP A 242 -1.36 -2.57 -1.63
CA ASP A 242 -2.50 -1.78 -1.15
C ASP A 242 -2.26 -1.15 0.25
N GLY A 243 -1.05 -1.29 0.77
CA GLY A 243 -0.64 -0.72 2.05
C GLY A 243 -0.08 0.69 1.92
N SER A 244 0.42 1.23 3.04
CA SER A 244 1.06 2.54 3.11
C SER A 244 2.11 2.58 4.22
N GLY A 245 2.93 3.64 4.23
CA GLY A 245 3.93 3.87 5.27
C GLY A 245 5.13 2.92 5.18
N GLU A 246 5.54 2.51 3.98
CA GLU A 246 6.60 1.54 3.72
C GLU A 246 7.92 1.96 4.37
N LYS A 247 8.31 3.23 4.26
CA LYS A 247 9.55 3.77 4.86
C LYS A 247 9.60 3.56 6.36
N GLU A 248 8.50 3.90 7.06
CA GLU A 248 8.41 3.75 8.51
C GLU A 248 8.43 2.28 8.93
N LYS A 249 7.77 1.41 8.19
CA LYS A 249 7.76 -0.03 8.45
C LYS A 249 9.17 -0.61 8.32
N ILE A 250 9.93 -0.23 7.28
CA ILE A 250 11.31 -0.66 7.08
C ILE A 250 12.21 -0.13 8.20
N ARG A 251 12.13 1.20 8.52
CA ARG A 251 12.90 1.78 9.63
C ARG A 251 12.65 1.08 10.96
N ASN A 252 11.37 0.79 11.25
CA ASN A 252 11.00 0.14 12.50
C ASN A 252 11.45 -1.32 12.55
N ALA A 253 11.46 -2.03 11.42
CA ALA A 253 11.99 -3.37 11.34
C ALA A 253 13.51 -3.40 11.55
N LEU A 254 14.24 -2.41 11.02
CA LEU A 254 15.70 -2.28 11.17
C LEU A 254 16.14 -1.81 12.57
N LYS A 255 15.27 -1.14 13.35
CA LYS A 255 15.57 -0.66 14.71
C LYS A 255 15.32 -1.72 15.81
N ARG A 256 14.76 -2.87 15.46
CA ARG A 256 14.41 -3.94 16.43
C ARG A 256 15.57 -4.88 16.76
N GLU A 257 16.76 -4.59 16.24
CA GLU A 257 17.99 -5.34 16.58
C GLU A 257 18.80 -4.68 17.70
#